data_a261d614ff6ea5bf5892b0db3653f456
#
_entry.id   a261d614ff6ea5bf5892b0db3653f456
#
_cell.length_a   1.000
_cell.length_b   1.000
_cell.length_c   1.000
_cell.angle_alpha   90.00
_cell.angle_beta   90.00
_cell.angle_gamma   90.00
#
_symmetry.space_group_name_H-M   'P 1'
#
loop_
_entity.id
_entity.type
_entity.pdbx_description
1 polymer ?
#
loop_
_entity_poly.entity_id
_entity_poly.type
_entity_poly.pdbx_seq_one_letter_code
_entity_poly.pdbx_strand_id
1 'polypeptide(L)'
;MRYITLSILIPLVLALLSCGQRKRDAVFYEQMVDSIRKAEQLQEMKRQAGVYDDPVEVFFDTLQLRPLPIQSERGDFDKIGRFGKVPPSVTSMLGFPVSTKLKALMLPKVHGLRAMLLSEQLDSITSTLYLYTLETDGTPIDHLCLYEEKDEDRADDFGKLLMDYFITSSYEVTLLYYYESMTTHKTETEQSRCFQITADGRFEEVVIEIE
;
A
#
# COMPACT_ATOMS: atom_id res chain seq x y z
N MET A 1 23.54 22.31 44.01
CA MET A 1 22.13 22.39 43.57
C MET A 1 21.94 22.83 42.11
N ARG A 2 22.86 22.57 41.18
CA ARG A 2 22.74 22.98 39.76
C ARG A 2 22.43 21.85 38.76
N TYR A 3 22.45 20.59 39.21
CA TYR A 3 22.26 19.44 38.31
C TYR A 3 20.82 18.89 38.29
N ILE A 4 19.97 19.25 39.24
CA ILE A 4 18.58 18.75 39.32
C ILE A 4 17.65 19.43 38.30
N THR A 5 17.93 20.68 37.94
CA THR A 5 17.10 21.43 36.98
C THR A 5 17.30 20.98 35.54
N LEU A 6 18.47 20.43 35.18
CA LEU A 6 18.74 19.97 33.82
C LEU A 6 18.06 18.63 33.52
N SER A 7 17.96 17.72 34.52
CA SER A 7 17.32 16.41 34.36
C SER A 7 15.82 16.45 34.16
N ILE A 8 15.15 17.54 34.55
CA ILE A 8 13.69 17.67 34.37
C ILE A 8 13.36 18.33 33.03
N LEU A 9 14.27 19.14 32.48
CA LEU A 9 14.02 19.86 31.22
C LEU A 9 14.03 18.93 29.99
N ILE A 10 14.89 17.90 29.98
CA ILE A 10 15.03 16.95 28.86
C ILE A 10 13.75 16.13 28.61
N PRO A 11 13.11 15.50 29.62
CA PRO A 11 11.86 14.78 29.40
C PRO A 11 10.68 15.68 29.02
N LEU A 12 10.68 16.96 29.46
CA LEU A 12 9.65 17.92 29.10
C LEU A 12 9.74 18.33 27.62
N VAL A 13 10.94 18.51 27.09
CA VAL A 13 11.18 18.84 25.67
C VAL A 13 10.81 17.64 24.77
N LEU A 14 11.16 16.42 25.19
CA LEU A 14 10.78 15.20 24.45
C LEU A 14 9.26 14.99 24.45
N ALA A 15 8.56 15.30 25.54
CA ALA A 15 7.10 15.22 25.60
C ALA A 15 6.41 16.25 24.68
N LEU A 16 6.98 17.44 24.52
CA LEU A 16 6.44 18.48 23.63
C LEU A 16 6.67 18.14 22.14
N LEU A 17 7.79 17.52 21.80
CA LEU A 17 8.07 17.05 20.44
C LEU A 17 7.15 15.89 20.03
N SER A 18 6.89 14.94 20.94
CA SER A 18 5.95 13.82 20.72
C SER A 18 4.50 14.28 20.54
N CYS A 19 4.08 15.36 21.23
CA CYS A 19 2.72 15.88 21.12
C CYS A 19 2.45 16.61 19.79
N GLY A 20 3.48 17.19 19.17
CA GLY A 20 3.38 17.86 17.87
C GLY A 20 3.17 16.89 16.71
N GLN A 21 3.81 15.74 16.76
CA GLN A 21 3.73 14.71 15.73
C GLN A 21 2.33 14.05 15.72
N ARG A 22 1.82 13.65 16.90
CA ARG A 22 0.45 13.08 17.03
C ARG A 22 -0.66 14.02 16.55
N LYS A 23 -0.50 15.34 16.70
CA LYS A 23 -1.48 16.31 16.20
C LYS A 23 -1.44 16.44 14.67
N ARG A 24 -0.25 16.33 14.04
CA ARG A 24 -0.11 16.33 12.58
C ARG A 24 -0.74 15.09 11.99
N ASP A 25 -0.49 13.93 12.58
CA ASP A 25 -1.06 12.66 12.13
C ASP A 25 -2.59 12.66 12.23
N ALA A 26 -3.16 13.21 13.31
CA ALA A 26 -4.60 13.33 13.49
C ALA A 26 -5.25 14.23 12.43
N VAL A 27 -4.66 15.42 12.17
CA VAL A 27 -5.17 16.35 11.14
C VAL A 27 -5.07 15.72 9.75
N PHE A 28 -3.96 15.02 9.45
CA PHE A 28 -3.78 14.34 8.19
C PHE A 28 -4.80 13.21 8.01
N TYR A 29 -5.06 12.42 9.06
CA TYR A 29 -6.07 11.39 9.06
C TYR A 29 -7.48 11.95 8.85
N GLU A 30 -7.85 13.04 9.51
CA GLU A 30 -9.14 13.71 9.31
C GLU A 30 -9.30 14.21 7.86
N GLN A 31 -8.26 14.84 7.29
CA GLN A 31 -8.28 15.28 5.90
C GLN A 31 -8.43 14.12 4.92
N MET A 32 -7.78 12.98 5.19
CA MET A 32 -7.92 11.77 4.41
C MET A 32 -9.35 11.21 4.48
N VAL A 33 -9.91 11.09 5.68
CA VAL A 33 -11.30 10.63 5.87
C VAL A 33 -12.29 11.54 5.16
N ASP A 34 -12.11 12.85 5.22
CA ASP A 34 -12.96 13.81 4.50
C ASP A 34 -12.81 13.69 2.97
N SER A 35 -11.60 13.44 2.48
CA SER A 35 -11.38 13.22 1.04
C SER A 35 -12.04 11.94 0.55
N ILE A 36 -12.00 10.86 1.34
CA ILE A 36 -12.70 9.61 1.06
C ILE A 36 -14.21 9.84 1.00
N ARG A 37 -14.77 10.50 2.01
CA ARG A 37 -16.21 10.79 2.06
C ARG A 37 -16.67 11.61 0.86
N LYS A 38 -15.88 12.64 0.46
CA LYS A 38 -16.17 13.44 -0.73
C LYS A 38 -16.11 12.62 -2.02
N ALA A 39 -15.11 11.72 -2.12
CA ALA A 39 -14.98 10.83 -3.28
C ALA A 39 -16.18 9.87 -3.38
N GLU A 40 -16.62 9.27 -2.27
CA GLU A 40 -17.80 8.39 -2.22
C GLU A 40 -19.09 9.15 -2.62
N GLN A 41 -19.26 10.38 -2.13
CA GLN A 41 -20.39 11.23 -2.52
C GLN A 41 -20.38 11.57 -4.01
N LEU A 42 -19.21 11.87 -4.56
CA LEU A 42 -19.06 12.16 -5.99
C LEU A 42 -19.36 10.93 -6.86
N GLN A 43 -18.88 9.74 -6.44
CA GLN A 43 -19.20 8.47 -7.11
C GLN A 43 -20.71 8.20 -7.12
N GLU A 44 -21.37 8.40 -5.98
CA GLU A 44 -22.82 8.21 -5.90
C GLU A 44 -23.59 9.20 -6.77
N MET A 45 -23.17 10.48 -6.81
CA MET A 45 -23.77 11.48 -7.70
C MET A 45 -23.57 11.13 -9.18
N LYS A 46 -22.38 10.68 -9.60
CA LYS A 46 -22.10 10.23 -10.97
C LYS A 46 -22.97 9.01 -11.33
N ARG A 47 -23.09 8.05 -10.42
CA ARG A 47 -23.92 6.87 -10.61
C ARG A 47 -25.39 7.24 -10.79
N GLN A 48 -25.92 8.16 -9.99
CA GLN A 48 -27.30 8.64 -10.10
C GLN A 48 -27.58 9.45 -11.37
N ALA A 49 -26.54 10.18 -11.84
CA ALA A 49 -26.64 10.99 -13.06
C ALA A 49 -26.46 10.18 -14.36
N GLY A 50 -26.02 8.91 -14.28
CA GLY A 50 -25.80 8.06 -15.45
C GLY A 50 -24.68 8.57 -16.38
N VAL A 51 -23.70 9.33 -15.82
CA VAL A 51 -22.63 10.02 -16.58
C VAL A 51 -21.43 9.09 -16.78
N TYR A 52 -21.64 7.92 -17.34
CA TYR A 52 -20.56 6.99 -17.61
C TYR A 52 -20.53 6.62 -19.09
N ASP A 53 -19.66 7.29 -19.84
CA ASP A 53 -19.38 6.94 -21.24
C ASP A 53 -18.17 6.00 -21.39
N ASP A 54 -17.23 5.97 -20.40
CA ASP A 54 -16.02 5.16 -20.45
C ASP A 54 -16.09 3.95 -19.46
N PRO A 55 -16.05 2.70 -19.97
CA PRO A 55 -16.03 1.49 -19.14
C PRO A 55 -14.86 1.42 -18.15
N VAL A 56 -13.72 2.05 -18.47
CA VAL A 56 -12.53 2.11 -17.62
C VAL A 56 -12.79 3.04 -16.43
N GLU A 57 -13.36 4.21 -16.67
CA GLU A 57 -13.73 5.15 -15.61
C GLU A 57 -14.79 4.55 -14.68
N VAL A 58 -15.83 3.89 -15.24
CA VAL A 58 -16.84 3.15 -14.46
C VAL A 58 -16.20 2.14 -13.54
N PHE A 59 -15.23 1.37 -14.05
CA PHE A 59 -14.54 0.37 -13.24
C PHE A 59 -13.87 1.01 -12.03
N PHE A 60 -13.03 2.03 -12.22
CA PHE A 60 -12.34 2.68 -11.11
C PHE A 60 -13.29 3.30 -10.09
N ASP A 61 -14.39 3.89 -10.56
CA ASP A 61 -15.39 4.52 -9.71
C ASP A 61 -16.27 3.50 -8.93
N THR A 62 -16.31 2.24 -9.35
CA THR A 62 -17.03 1.17 -8.63
C THR A 62 -16.19 0.45 -7.58
N LEU A 63 -14.86 0.65 -7.59
CA LEU A 63 -13.98 0.02 -6.62
C LEU A 63 -14.17 0.63 -5.22
N GLN A 64 -14.09 -0.22 -4.21
CA GLN A 64 -14.05 0.23 -2.83
C GLN A 64 -12.80 1.08 -2.58
N LEU A 65 -12.98 2.22 -1.93
CA LEU A 65 -11.88 3.06 -1.47
C LEU A 65 -11.45 2.64 -0.05
N ARG A 66 -10.18 2.27 0.12
CA ARG A 66 -9.61 1.86 1.40
C ARG A 66 -8.74 2.98 1.97
N PRO A 67 -8.99 3.45 3.22
CA PRO A 67 -8.11 4.41 3.87
C PRO A 67 -6.76 3.78 4.24
N LEU A 68 -5.73 4.63 4.30
CA LEU A 68 -4.43 4.32 4.88
C LEU A 68 -4.41 4.65 6.38
N PRO A 69 -3.55 4.04 7.19
CA PRO A 69 -2.49 3.10 6.81
C PRO A 69 -2.99 1.68 6.54
N ILE A 70 -2.17 0.89 5.83
CA ILE A 70 -2.41 -0.53 5.56
C ILE A 70 -1.16 -1.31 5.94
N GLN A 71 -1.35 -2.46 6.58
CA GLN A 71 -0.29 -3.40 6.92
C GLN A 71 -0.53 -4.76 6.25
N SER A 72 0.53 -5.56 6.16
CA SER A 72 0.49 -6.89 5.61
C SER A 72 -0.47 -7.81 6.39
N GLU A 73 -1.24 -8.62 5.64
CA GLU A 73 -2.12 -9.67 6.17
C GLU A 73 -1.66 -11.06 5.67
N ARG A 74 -0.38 -11.19 5.30
CA ARG A 74 0.28 -12.44 4.90
C ARG A 74 -0.53 -13.27 3.88
N GLY A 75 -0.89 -12.65 2.76
CA GLY A 75 -1.65 -13.30 1.69
C GLY A 75 -3.16 -13.35 1.89
N ASP A 76 -3.70 -13.01 3.07
CA ASP A 76 -5.15 -12.88 3.31
C ASP A 76 -5.63 -11.45 2.95
N PHE A 77 -5.65 -11.16 1.64
CA PHE A 77 -5.98 -9.82 1.15
C PHE A 77 -7.44 -9.41 1.40
N ASP A 78 -8.33 -10.35 1.64
CA ASP A 78 -9.73 -10.06 1.95
C ASP A 78 -9.87 -9.28 3.29
N LYS A 79 -8.88 -9.39 4.20
CA LYS A 79 -8.82 -8.58 5.42
C LYS A 79 -8.47 -7.12 5.18
N ILE A 80 -7.78 -6.81 4.08
CA ILE A 80 -7.47 -5.43 3.70
C ILE A 80 -8.75 -4.71 3.29
N GLY A 81 -9.62 -5.37 2.51
CA GLY A 81 -10.87 -4.82 2.03
C GLY A 81 -11.49 -5.67 0.93
N ARG A 82 -12.62 -5.20 0.40
CA ARG A 82 -13.33 -5.89 -0.67
C ARG A 82 -12.71 -5.54 -2.03
N PHE A 83 -11.91 -6.43 -2.58
CA PHE A 83 -11.37 -6.29 -3.93
C PHE A 83 -12.44 -6.52 -4.99
N GLY A 84 -12.52 -5.61 -5.96
CA GLY A 84 -13.36 -5.74 -7.16
C GLY A 84 -12.65 -6.51 -8.27
N LYS A 85 -13.40 -7.28 -9.05
CA LYS A 85 -12.84 -8.01 -10.20
C LYS A 85 -12.44 -7.02 -11.32
N VAL A 86 -11.23 -7.15 -11.84
CA VAL A 86 -10.72 -6.31 -12.95
C VAL A 86 -11.29 -6.81 -14.27
N PRO A 87 -11.88 -5.93 -15.10
CA PRO A 87 -12.40 -6.33 -16.40
C PRO A 87 -11.25 -6.54 -17.42
N PRO A 88 -11.49 -7.34 -18.48
CA PRO A 88 -10.47 -7.63 -19.50
C PRO A 88 -9.80 -6.41 -20.14
N SER A 89 -10.56 -5.33 -20.39
CA SER A 89 -10.05 -4.07 -20.96
C SER A 89 -8.98 -3.45 -20.04
N VAL A 90 -9.26 -3.37 -18.75
CA VAL A 90 -8.32 -2.84 -17.74
C VAL A 90 -7.15 -3.79 -17.52
N THR A 91 -7.39 -5.12 -17.54
CA THR A 91 -6.33 -6.13 -17.44
C THR A 91 -5.27 -5.91 -18.53
N SER A 92 -5.71 -5.75 -19.79
CA SER A 92 -4.79 -5.45 -20.91
C SER A 92 -4.08 -4.12 -20.77
N MET A 93 -4.77 -3.08 -20.28
CA MET A 93 -4.21 -1.74 -20.05
C MET A 93 -3.09 -1.78 -19.00
N LEU A 94 -3.24 -2.63 -17.97
CA LEU A 94 -2.23 -2.85 -16.93
C LEU A 94 -1.06 -3.74 -17.39
N GLY A 95 -1.07 -4.21 -18.66
CA GLY A 95 0.00 -5.01 -19.24
C GLY A 95 -0.09 -6.52 -18.95
N PHE A 96 -1.19 -6.99 -18.36
CA PHE A 96 -1.39 -8.42 -18.10
C PHE A 96 -2.13 -9.14 -19.25
N PRO A 97 -1.88 -10.44 -19.45
CA PRO A 97 -2.70 -11.27 -20.32
C PRO A 97 -4.18 -11.23 -19.89
N VAL A 98 -5.10 -11.16 -20.84
CA VAL A 98 -6.55 -11.07 -20.56
C VAL A 98 -7.08 -12.24 -19.73
N SER A 99 -6.40 -13.40 -19.78
CA SER A 99 -6.74 -14.59 -19.00
C SER A 99 -6.35 -14.47 -17.51
N THR A 100 -5.52 -13.48 -17.13
CA THR A 100 -5.05 -13.29 -15.76
C THR A 100 -6.22 -12.88 -14.85
N LYS A 101 -6.33 -13.53 -13.70
CA LYS A 101 -7.35 -13.21 -12.71
C LYS A 101 -6.84 -12.11 -11.81
N LEU A 102 -7.30 -10.90 -12.06
CA LEU A 102 -6.94 -9.71 -11.27
C LEU A 102 -8.14 -9.25 -10.44
N LYS A 103 -7.82 -8.77 -9.25
CA LYS A 103 -8.75 -8.05 -8.37
C LYS A 103 -8.09 -6.75 -7.93
N ALA A 104 -8.86 -5.69 -7.77
CA ALA A 104 -8.34 -4.36 -7.42
C ALA A 104 -9.10 -3.71 -6.28
N LEU A 105 -8.41 -2.82 -5.56
CA LEU A 105 -8.93 -2.03 -4.46
C LEU A 105 -8.32 -0.63 -4.55
N MET A 106 -9.16 0.41 -4.55
CA MET A 106 -8.66 1.79 -4.64
C MET A 106 -8.13 2.29 -3.31
N LEU A 107 -7.09 3.12 -3.38
CA LEU A 107 -6.55 3.89 -2.27
C LEU A 107 -6.82 5.39 -2.48
N PRO A 108 -6.66 6.22 -1.44
CA PRO A 108 -6.72 7.67 -1.60
C PRO A 108 -5.74 8.15 -2.68
N LYS A 109 -6.08 9.24 -3.36
CA LYS A 109 -5.19 9.83 -4.36
C LYS A 109 -3.90 10.32 -3.71
N VAL A 110 -2.79 10.14 -4.41
CA VAL A 110 -1.46 10.66 -4.05
C VAL A 110 -0.99 11.63 -5.14
N HIS A 111 -0.61 12.84 -4.79
CA HIS A 111 -0.20 13.91 -5.74
C HIS A 111 -1.19 14.16 -6.90
N GLY A 112 -2.49 13.87 -6.68
CA GLY A 112 -3.52 13.95 -7.72
C GLY A 112 -3.68 12.70 -8.58
N LEU A 113 -2.75 11.77 -8.49
CA LEU A 113 -2.76 10.49 -9.21
C LEU A 113 -3.64 9.46 -8.50
N ARG A 114 -4.11 8.46 -9.23
CA ARG A 114 -4.80 7.30 -8.66
C ARG A 114 -3.77 6.35 -8.03
N ALA A 115 -4.10 5.78 -6.89
CA ALA A 115 -3.34 4.69 -6.28
C ALA A 115 -4.26 3.48 -6.09
N MET A 116 -3.75 2.29 -6.35
CA MET A 116 -4.54 1.08 -6.38
C MET A 116 -3.75 -0.13 -5.90
N LEU A 117 -4.34 -0.95 -5.04
CA LEU A 117 -3.84 -2.30 -4.79
C LEU A 117 -4.38 -3.24 -5.88
N LEU A 118 -3.50 -4.03 -6.45
CA LEU A 118 -3.83 -5.03 -7.46
C LEU A 118 -3.37 -6.40 -6.96
N SER A 119 -4.30 -7.32 -6.80
CA SER A 119 -4.01 -8.72 -6.48
C SER A 119 -4.08 -9.55 -7.76
N GLU A 120 -2.99 -10.24 -8.05
CA GLU A 120 -2.90 -11.26 -9.09
C GLU A 120 -3.00 -12.64 -8.46
N GLN A 121 -3.95 -13.44 -8.93
CA GLN A 121 -4.09 -14.83 -8.51
C GLN A 121 -3.37 -15.74 -9.51
N LEU A 122 -2.21 -16.28 -9.10
CA LEU A 122 -1.39 -17.16 -9.92
C LEU A 122 -1.99 -18.59 -10.00
N ASP A 123 -2.42 -19.12 -8.84
CA ASP A 123 -3.08 -20.42 -8.74
C ASP A 123 -4.17 -20.39 -7.65
N SER A 124 -4.58 -21.55 -7.13
CA SER A 124 -5.59 -21.64 -6.08
C SER A 124 -5.09 -21.20 -4.68
N ILE A 125 -3.78 -21.09 -4.49
CA ILE A 125 -3.14 -20.85 -3.19
C ILE A 125 -2.28 -19.60 -3.23
N THR A 126 -1.57 -19.36 -4.35
CA THR A 126 -0.56 -18.31 -4.47
C THR A 126 -1.16 -17.05 -5.10
N SER A 127 -0.96 -15.94 -4.44
CA SER A 127 -1.38 -14.62 -4.93
C SER A 127 -0.27 -13.61 -4.69
N THR A 128 -0.10 -12.69 -5.65
CA THR A 128 0.81 -11.57 -5.54
C THR A 128 0.01 -10.29 -5.33
N LEU A 129 0.54 -9.35 -4.56
CA LEU A 129 -0.06 -8.04 -4.34
C LEU A 129 0.88 -6.94 -4.81
N TYR A 130 0.36 -6.04 -5.61
CA TYR A 130 1.06 -4.86 -6.10
C TYR A 130 0.39 -3.58 -5.62
N LEU A 131 1.18 -2.53 -5.44
CA LEU A 131 0.72 -1.15 -5.37
C LEU A 131 1.01 -0.48 -6.71
N TYR A 132 -0.02 0.01 -7.38
CA TYR A 132 0.06 0.74 -8.64
C TYR A 132 -0.20 2.22 -8.43
N THR A 133 0.53 3.04 -9.16
CA THR A 133 0.20 4.45 -9.43
C THR A 133 -0.28 4.59 -10.85
N LEU A 134 -1.34 5.37 -11.05
CA LEU A 134 -2.01 5.52 -12.34
C LEU A 134 -2.31 7.00 -12.58
N GLU A 135 -2.30 7.40 -13.84
CA GLU A 135 -2.86 8.67 -14.27
C GLU A 135 -4.38 8.75 -13.98
N THR A 136 -4.95 9.91 -14.15
CA THR A 136 -6.39 10.12 -13.92
C THR A 136 -7.27 9.34 -14.89
N ASP A 137 -6.78 9.04 -16.09
CA ASP A 137 -7.45 8.21 -17.11
C ASP A 137 -7.25 6.69 -16.88
N GLY A 138 -6.45 6.31 -15.87
CA GLY A 138 -6.16 4.93 -15.51
C GLY A 138 -4.90 4.36 -16.16
N THR A 139 -4.17 5.13 -16.97
CA THR A 139 -2.89 4.69 -17.55
C THR A 139 -1.87 4.41 -16.44
N PRO A 140 -1.24 3.21 -16.40
CA PRO A 140 -0.27 2.88 -15.36
C PRO A 140 1.01 3.71 -15.52
N ILE A 141 1.50 4.26 -14.39
CA ILE A 141 2.76 5.00 -14.30
C ILE A 141 3.87 4.07 -13.82
N ASP A 142 3.65 3.46 -12.63
CA ASP A 142 4.62 2.58 -11.99
C ASP A 142 3.94 1.60 -11.05
N HIS A 143 4.67 0.59 -10.59
CA HIS A 143 4.16 -0.36 -9.62
C HIS A 143 5.26 -0.90 -8.71
N LEU A 144 4.87 -1.28 -7.49
CA LEU A 144 5.72 -1.89 -6.48
C LEU A 144 5.09 -3.21 -6.02
N CYS A 145 5.85 -4.32 -6.06
CA CYS A 145 5.41 -5.56 -5.46
C CYS A 145 5.43 -5.43 -3.94
N LEU A 146 4.28 -5.62 -3.31
CA LEU A 146 4.11 -5.53 -1.85
C LEU A 146 4.18 -6.89 -1.17
N TYR A 147 3.67 -7.91 -1.84
CA TYR A 147 3.60 -9.27 -1.33
C TYR A 147 3.80 -10.28 -2.44
N GLU A 148 4.72 -11.19 -2.20
CA GLU A 148 4.97 -12.36 -3.01
C GLU A 148 5.52 -13.45 -2.10
N GLU A 149 5.17 -14.70 -2.39
CA GLU A 149 5.71 -15.87 -1.74
C GLU A 149 6.45 -16.69 -2.77
N LYS A 150 7.71 -17.02 -2.50
CA LYS A 150 8.57 -17.82 -3.38
C LYS A 150 9.20 -18.95 -2.61
N ASP A 151 9.17 -20.14 -3.17
CA ASP A 151 9.99 -21.24 -2.68
C ASP A 151 11.46 -20.90 -2.93
N GLU A 152 12.31 -21.13 -1.93
CA GLU A 152 13.75 -20.89 -2.00
C GLU A 152 14.51 -22.10 -1.46
N ASP A 153 15.38 -22.66 -2.34
CA ASP A 153 16.25 -23.79 -2.01
C ASP A 153 17.64 -23.25 -1.64
N ARG A 154 18.03 -23.44 -0.39
CA ARG A 154 19.35 -23.08 0.15
C ARG A 154 20.17 -24.34 0.34
N ALA A 155 21.50 -24.23 0.34
CA ALA A 155 22.42 -25.37 0.33
C ALA A 155 22.12 -26.45 1.35
N ASP A 156 21.61 -26.09 2.54
CA ASP A 156 21.31 -27.03 3.64
C ASP A 156 19.87 -26.92 4.14
N ASP A 157 18.99 -26.17 3.45
CA ASP A 157 17.63 -25.92 3.91
C ASP A 157 16.70 -25.57 2.73
N PHE A 158 15.46 -26.02 2.83
CA PHE A 158 14.38 -25.60 1.93
C PHE A 158 13.40 -24.74 2.70
N GLY A 159 12.96 -23.64 2.08
CA GLY A 159 12.08 -22.71 2.77
C GLY A 159 11.32 -21.81 1.79
N LYS A 160 10.79 -20.73 2.34
CA LYS A 160 10.05 -19.72 1.61
C LYS A 160 10.62 -18.34 1.88
N LEU A 161 10.82 -17.59 0.80
CA LEU A 161 11.03 -16.15 0.88
C LEU A 161 9.67 -15.48 0.88
N LEU A 162 9.41 -14.70 1.92
CA LEU A 162 8.16 -14.03 2.18
C LEU A 162 8.39 -12.51 2.26
N MET A 163 7.34 -11.75 1.95
CA MET A 163 7.35 -10.30 2.09
C MET A 163 6.21 -9.85 2.98
N ASP A 164 6.52 -8.96 3.93
CA ASP A 164 5.52 -8.17 4.64
C ASP A 164 5.66 -6.70 4.24
N TYR A 165 4.58 -5.94 4.33
CA TYR A 165 4.59 -4.53 3.96
C TYR A 165 3.81 -3.68 4.95
N PHE A 166 4.15 -2.41 4.97
CA PHE A 166 3.41 -1.37 5.67
C PHE A 166 3.34 -0.13 4.79
N ILE A 167 2.14 0.41 4.58
CA ILE A 167 1.92 1.66 3.84
C ILE A 167 1.38 2.68 4.82
N THR A 168 2.14 3.77 5.03
CA THR A 168 1.73 4.88 5.89
C THR A 168 0.65 5.73 5.22
N SER A 169 0.04 6.63 5.99
CA SER A 169 -0.90 7.62 5.46
C SER A 169 -0.27 8.62 4.48
N SER A 170 1.05 8.79 4.52
CA SER A 170 1.84 9.62 3.58
C SER A 170 2.36 8.86 2.36
N TYR A 171 1.96 7.58 2.19
CA TYR A 171 2.47 6.70 1.14
C TYR A 171 3.97 6.38 1.22
N GLU A 172 4.54 6.39 2.42
CA GLU A 172 5.80 5.72 2.69
C GLU A 172 5.52 4.22 2.77
N VAL A 173 6.23 3.42 1.96
CA VAL A 173 6.05 1.97 1.88
C VAL A 173 7.29 1.30 2.44
N THR A 174 7.12 0.53 3.50
CA THR A 174 8.18 -0.33 4.05
C THR A 174 7.93 -1.77 3.61
N LEU A 175 8.92 -2.40 3.02
CA LEU A 175 8.94 -3.82 2.68
C LEU A 175 9.91 -4.53 3.62
N LEU A 176 9.45 -5.63 4.20
CA LEU A 176 10.25 -6.52 5.04
C LEU A 176 10.36 -7.86 4.35
N TYR A 177 11.58 -8.29 4.05
CA TYR A 177 11.88 -9.59 3.46
C TYR A 177 12.37 -10.53 4.55
N TYR A 178 11.83 -11.73 4.57
CA TYR A 178 12.27 -12.76 5.50
C TYR A 178 12.17 -14.15 4.89
N TYR A 179 13.07 -15.00 5.36
CA TYR A 179 13.11 -16.41 5.00
C TYR A 179 12.49 -17.24 6.12
N GLU A 180 11.57 -18.13 5.75
CA GLU A 180 10.98 -19.11 6.67
C GLU A 180 11.46 -20.51 6.30
N SER A 181 12.29 -21.12 7.15
CA SER A 181 12.79 -22.48 6.98
C SER A 181 11.67 -23.49 7.18
N MET A 182 11.45 -24.36 6.20
CA MET A 182 10.51 -25.47 6.31
C MET A 182 11.08 -26.62 7.16
N THR A 183 12.40 -26.68 7.32
CA THR A 183 13.11 -27.70 8.13
C THR A 183 13.11 -27.38 9.60
N THR A 184 13.44 -26.14 9.95
CA THR A 184 13.61 -25.71 11.34
C THR A 184 12.43 -24.91 11.88
N HIS A 185 11.51 -24.47 11.02
CA HIS A 185 10.40 -23.56 11.32
C HIS A 185 10.86 -22.23 11.93
N LYS A 186 12.06 -21.79 11.59
CA LYS A 186 12.61 -20.50 12.03
C LYS A 186 12.41 -19.47 10.92
N THR A 187 12.16 -18.24 11.35
CA THR A 187 12.06 -17.08 10.46
C THR A 187 13.29 -16.20 10.66
N GLU A 188 13.94 -15.82 9.58
CA GLU A 188 15.11 -14.95 9.58
C GLU A 188 14.77 -13.69 8.73
N THR A 189 14.98 -12.51 9.33
CA THR A 189 14.83 -11.25 8.61
C THR A 189 16.03 -11.06 7.67
N GLU A 190 15.78 -10.86 6.40
CA GLU A 190 16.81 -10.70 5.37
C GLU A 190 17.10 -9.23 5.09
N GLN A 191 16.07 -8.46 4.77
CA GLN A 191 16.20 -7.10 4.31
C GLN A 191 14.98 -6.27 4.67
N SER A 192 15.20 -4.97 4.90
CA SER A 192 14.15 -3.96 4.94
C SER A 192 14.43 -2.90 3.91
N ARG A 193 13.41 -2.51 3.12
CA ARG A 193 13.50 -1.45 2.12
C ARG A 193 12.36 -0.47 2.31
N CYS A 194 12.65 0.81 2.14
CA CYS A 194 11.66 1.87 2.22
C CYS A 194 11.53 2.57 0.88
N PHE A 195 10.28 2.88 0.49
CA PHE A 195 9.97 3.56 -0.76
C PHE A 195 9.06 4.75 -0.49
N GLN A 196 9.16 5.75 -1.35
CA GLN A 196 8.22 6.88 -1.42
C GLN A 196 7.67 7.01 -2.83
N ILE A 197 6.45 7.54 -2.95
CA ILE A 197 5.88 7.89 -4.24
C ILE A 197 6.26 9.34 -4.55
N THR A 198 6.96 9.54 -5.67
CA THR A 198 7.36 10.88 -6.16
C THR A 198 6.15 11.64 -6.72
N ALA A 199 6.31 12.93 -6.98
CA ALA A 199 5.26 13.77 -7.54
C ALA A 199 4.78 13.33 -8.94
N ASP A 200 5.63 12.64 -9.70
CA ASP A 200 5.32 12.04 -11.01
C ASP A 200 4.83 10.59 -10.91
N GLY A 201 4.61 10.08 -9.69
CA GLY A 201 3.98 8.79 -9.45
C GLY A 201 4.91 7.59 -9.47
N ARG A 202 6.23 7.78 -9.47
CA ARG A 202 7.21 6.68 -9.42
C ARG A 202 7.55 6.27 -8.01
N PHE A 203 7.95 5.02 -7.84
CA PHE A 203 8.46 4.52 -6.58
C PHE A 203 9.97 4.72 -6.51
N GLU A 204 10.42 5.54 -5.57
CA GLU A 204 11.84 5.75 -5.28
C GLU A 204 12.22 5.15 -3.93
N GLU A 205 13.31 4.38 -3.93
CA GLU A 205 13.83 3.80 -2.68
C GLU A 205 14.53 4.89 -1.86
N VAL A 206 14.13 4.98 -0.59
CA VAL A 206 14.73 5.90 0.39
C VAL A 206 15.77 5.13 1.19
N VAL A 207 17.04 5.49 1.02
CA VAL A 207 18.12 4.94 1.85
C VAL A 207 18.12 5.69 3.18
N ILE A 208 17.82 4.97 4.26
CA ILE A 208 17.93 5.52 5.62
C ILE A 208 19.38 5.33 6.06
N GLU A 209 20.19 6.38 5.96
CA GLU A 209 21.52 6.39 6.59
C GLU A 209 21.30 6.54 8.10
N ILE A 210 21.64 5.50 8.85
CA ILE A 210 21.67 5.54 10.31
C ILE A 210 23.06 6.08 10.69
N GLU A 211 23.13 7.36 11.08
CA GLU A 211 24.32 7.95 11.70
C GLU A 211 24.58 7.41 13.10
#